data_9865d9849673dd7c67883c5f1a0c4982
#
_entry.id   9865d9849673dd7c67883c5f1a0c4982
#
_cell.length_a   1.000
_cell.length_b   1.000
_cell.length_c   1.000
_cell.angle_alpha   90.00
_cell.angle_beta   90.00
_cell.angle_gamma   90.00
#
_symmetry.space_group_name_H-M   'P 1'
#
loop_
_entity.id
_entity.type
_entity.pdbx_description
1 polymer ?
#
loop_
_entity_poly.entity_id
_entity_poly.type
_entity_poly.pdbx_seq_one_letter_code
_entity_poly.pdbx_strand_id
1 'polypeptide(L)'
;MRSVTSTSGCRIRRRSPISGWGVYAGQPIEEETRIVEYKGELVSQAEGWRRENRYLPRQRIWIFTINTRWARDAAVGGNIGRYVNHACHPNCYIDIVKHTIWIIASRRIKKGEELTYDYNTDGVAGIKCRCRPRCRRLI
;
A
#
# COMPACT_ATOMS: atom_id res chain seq x y z
N MET A 1 -21.14 -5.05 -13.52
CA MET A 1 -20.36 -3.82 -13.26
C MET A 1 -20.52 -3.43 -11.80
N ARG A 2 -19.45 -3.31 -11.10
CA ARG A 2 -19.53 -2.93 -9.69
C ARG A 2 -19.57 -1.43 -9.56
N SER A 3 -20.52 -0.92 -8.81
CA SER A 3 -20.59 0.49 -8.49
C SER A 3 -19.42 0.85 -7.57
N VAL A 4 -18.81 2.00 -7.84
CA VAL A 4 -17.83 2.57 -6.93
C VAL A 4 -18.61 3.17 -5.76
N THR A 5 -18.84 2.36 -4.74
CA THR A 5 -19.43 2.87 -3.50
C THR A 5 -18.34 3.51 -2.65
N SER A 6 -18.71 4.54 -1.90
CA SER A 6 -17.81 5.13 -0.93
C SER A 6 -17.39 4.06 0.08
N THR A 7 -16.08 3.83 0.19
CA THR A 7 -15.52 2.85 1.12
C THR A 7 -14.98 3.51 2.39
N SER A 8 -15.27 4.79 2.61
CA SER A 8 -14.67 5.55 3.71
C SER A 8 -14.90 4.93 5.08
N GLY A 9 -16.06 4.28 5.31
CA GLY A 9 -16.34 3.55 6.54
C GLY A 9 -15.75 2.14 6.60
N CYS A 10 -15.15 1.67 5.50
CA CYS A 10 -14.62 0.30 5.39
C CYS A 10 -13.17 0.17 5.85
N ARG A 11 -12.50 1.25 6.21
CA ARG A 11 -11.08 1.24 6.49
C ARG A 11 -10.76 2.04 7.75
N ILE A 12 -9.93 1.43 8.61
CA ILE A 12 -9.57 2.00 9.90
C ILE A 12 -8.05 1.90 10.06
N ARG A 13 -7.42 2.99 10.46
CA ARG A 13 -5.98 2.99 10.80
C ARG A 13 -5.80 2.54 12.24
N ARG A 14 -4.93 1.56 12.44
CA ARG A 14 -4.55 1.05 13.77
C ARG A 14 -3.08 0.71 13.82
N ARG A 15 -2.55 0.52 15.02
CA ARG A 15 -1.24 -0.10 15.19
C ARG A 15 -1.23 -1.50 14.58
N SER A 16 -0.15 -1.83 13.88
CA SER A 16 -0.03 -3.08 13.14
C SER A 16 1.14 -3.91 13.65
N PRO A 17 0.99 -5.25 13.77
CA PRO A 17 2.12 -6.12 14.07
C PRO A 17 3.11 -6.21 12.89
N ILE A 18 2.70 -5.82 11.69
CA ILE A 18 3.58 -5.84 10.51
C ILE A 18 4.56 -4.67 10.56
N SER A 19 4.05 -3.47 10.70
CA SER A 19 4.88 -2.26 10.75
C SER A 19 4.06 -1.07 11.21
N GLY A 20 4.46 -0.41 12.29
CA GLY A 20 3.89 0.84 12.78
C GLY A 20 2.37 0.91 12.72
N TRP A 21 1.85 1.70 11.79
CA TRP A 21 0.42 1.79 11.50
C TRP A 21 0.05 0.83 10.38
N GLY A 22 -1.16 0.30 10.43
CA GLY A 22 -1.77 -0.47 9.35
C GLY A 22 -3.17 0.02 9.08
N VAL A 23 -3.77 -0.49 8.02
CA VAL A 23 -5.17 -0.19 7.64
C VAL A 23 -5.98 -1.47 7.74
N TYR A 24 -7.11 -1.39 8.42
CA TYR A 24 -7.95 -2.55 8.71
C TYR A 24 -9.33 -2.38 8.11
N ALA A 25 -9.95 -3.51 7.76
CA ALA A 25 -11.33 -3.50 7.31
C ALA A 25 -12.26 -3.16 8.48
N GLY A 26 -12.99 -2.05 8.37
CA GLY A 26 -13.99 -1.63 9.37
C GLY A 26 -15.30 -2.36 9.23
N GLN A 27 -15.52 -3.04 8.12
CA GLN A 27 -16.68 -3.87 7.80
C GLN A 27 -16.27 -4.87 6.73
N PRO A 28 -17.08 -5.92 6.44
CA PRO A 28 -16.73 -6.85 5.36
C PRO A 28 -16.60 -6.13 4.03
N ILE A 29 -15.58 -6.52 3.25
CA ILE A 29 -15.29 -5.92 1.94
C ILE A 29 -15.41 -7.03 0.90
N GLU A 30 -16.22 -6.79 -0.13
CA GLU A 30 -16.39 -7.76 -1.21
C GLU A 30 -15.17 -7.80 -2.14
N GLU A 31 -14.96 -8.96 -2.76
CA GLU A 31 -13.93 -9.13 -3.78
C GLU A 31 -14.07 -8.08 -4.89
N GLU A 32 -12.96 -7.62 -5.42
CA GLU A 32 -12.87 -6.61 -6.49
C GLU A 32 -13.33 -5.20 -6.08
N THR A 33 -13.57 -4.95 -4.80
CA THR A 33 -13.86 -3.59 -4.34
C THR A 33 -12.61 -2.71 -4.43
N ARG A 34 -12.74 -1.55 -5.04
CA ARG A 34 -11.72 -0.49 -4.95
C ARG A 34 -11.78 0.12 -3.55
N ILE A 35 -10.84 -0.25 -2.70
CA ILE A 35 -10.89 0.11 -1.28
C ILE A 35 -10.39 1.53 -1.05
N VAL A 36 -9.24 1.83 -1.62
CA VAL A 36 -8.59 3.13 -1.41
C VAL A 36 -7.62 3.41 -2.56
N GLU A 37 -7.47 4.68 -2.89
CA GLU A 37 -6.43 5.13 -3.80
C GLU A 37 -5.14 5.36 -3.01
N TYR A 38 -4.00 4.92 -3.56
CA TYR A 38 -2.70 5.29 -3.01
C TYR A 38 -2.36 6.69 -3.51
N LYS A 39 -2.70 7.69 -2.72
CA LYS A 39 -2.49 9.10 -3.08
C LYS A 39 -1.10 9.57 -2.69
N GLY A 40 -0.61 10.51 -3.47
CA GLY A 40 0.64 11.17 -3.22
C GLY A 40 0.97 12.11 -4.37
N GLU A 41 1.95 12.96 -4.17
CA GLU A 41 2.39 13.87 -5.22
C GLU A 41 2.91 13.08 -6.43
N LEU A 42 2.44 13.43 -7.62
CA LEU A 42 2.96 12.84 -8.86
C LEU A 42 4.30 13.49 -9.17
N VAL A 43 5.35 12.67 -9.20
CA VAL A 43 6.72 13.13 -9.45
C VAL A 43 7.34 12.30 -10.56
N SER A 44 8.43 12.80 -11.16
CA SER A 44 9.22 11.99 -12.07
C SER A 44 9.86 10.83 -11.33
N GLN A 45 10.16 9.75 -12.05
CA GLN A 45 10.85 8.61 -11.46
C GLN A 45 12.19 9.02 -10.82
N ALA A 46 12.95 9.89 -11.48
CA ALA A 46 14.23 10.38 -10.96
C ALA A 46 14.05 11.14 -9.64
N GLU A 47 13.03 12.00 -9.55
CA GLU A 47 12.72 12.71 -8.31
C GLU A 47 12.25 11.74 -7.23
N GLY A 48 11.45 10.74 -7.60
CA GLY A 48 11.02 9.69 -6.69
C GLY A 48 12.20 8.95 -6.07
N TRP A 49 13.18 8.55 -6.88
CA TRP A 49 14.40 7.89 -6.39
C TRP A 49 15.19 8.78 -5.43
N ARG A 50 15.31 10.05 -5.75
CA ARG A 50 16.02 11.01 -4.90
C ARG A 50 15.36 11.12 -3.53
N ARG A 51 14.04 11.17 -3.49
CA ARG A 51 13.26 11.24 -2.25
C ARG A 51 13.32 9.92 -1.48
N GLU A 52 13.21 8.80 -2.18
CA GLU A 52 13.26 7.46 -1.60
C GLU A 52 14.56 7.25 -0.83
N ASN A 53 15.69 7.72 -1.36
CA ASN A 53 16.99 7.63 -0.69
C ASN A 53 16.99 8.34 0.68
N ARG A 54 16.09 9.29 0.91
CA ARG A 54 15.93 9.94 2.22
C ARG A 54 14.96 9.18 3.13
N TYR A 55 13.99 8.46 2.55
CA TYR A 55 12.96 7.76 3.31
C TYR A 55 13.40 6.37 3.77
N LEU A 56 14.10 5.63 2.93
CA LEU A 56 14.49 4.25 3.21
C LEU A 56 15.35 4.10 4.47
N PRO A 57 16.33 4.97 4.78
CA PRO A 57 17.07 4.86 6.05
C PRO A 57 16.19 4.98 7.29
N ARG A 58 15.02 5.58 7.16
CA ARG A 58 14.02 5.68 8.23
C ARG A 58 13.00 4.54 8.14
N GLN A 59 13.24 3.54 7.29
CA GLN A 59 12.35 2.42 7.01
C GLN A 59 10.96 2.87 6.55
N ARG A 60 10.92 3.93 5.73
CA ARG A 60 9.69 4.45 5.13
C ARG A 60 9.66 4.11 3.65
N ILE A 61 8.66 3.34 3.25
CA ILE A 61 8.44 2.98 1.84
C ILE A 61 7.23 3.77 1.39
N TRP A 62 7.45 4.98 0.88
CA TRP A 62 6.38 5.89 0.48
C TRP A 62 6.36 6.21 -1.00
N ILE A 63 7.41 5.84 -1.71
CA ILE A 63 7.45 6.05 -3.16
C ILE A 63 6.86 4.84 -3.85
N PHE A 64 5.83 5.07 -4.65
CA PHE A 64 5.20 4.05 -5.47
C PHE A 64 5.54 4.35 -6.93
N THR A 65 6.36 3.50 -7.54
CA THR A 65 6.74 3.62 -8.95
C THR A 65 5.59 3.18 -9.83
N ILE A 66 5.11 4.07 -10.69
CA ILE A 66 4.02 3.77 -11.64
C ILE A 66 4.57 3.11 -12.90
N ASN A 67 5.59 3.73 -13.48
CA ASN A 67 6.23 3.27 -14.72
C ASN A 67 7.64 3.86 -14.82
N THR A 68 8.25 3.82 -15.99
CA THR A 68 9.61 4.34 -16.20
C THR A 68 9.70 5.87 -16.09
N ARG A 69 8.57 6.57 -16.10
CA ARG A 69 8.53 8.04 -16.09
C ARG A 69 8.04 8.62 -14.77
N TRP A 70 7.11 7.94 -14.10
CA TRP A 70 6.32 8.54 -13.03
C TRP A 70 6.28 7.70 -11.77
N ALA A 71 6.17 8.39 -10.65
CA ALA A 71 5.97 7.80 -9.33
C ALA A 71 5.05 8.69 -8.49
N ARG A 72 4.47 8.12 -7.44
CA ARG A 72 3.73 8.86 -6.41
C ARG A 72 4.55 8.89 -5.14
N ASP A 73 4.60 10.05 -4.51
CA ASP A 73 5.22 10.21 -3.20
C ASP A 73 4.13 10.43 -2.14
N ALA A 74 3.83 9.40 -1.37
CA ALA A 74 2.78 9.46 -0.36
C ALA A 74 3.17 10.29 0.87
N ALA A 75 4.41 10.72 0.99
CA ALA A 75 4.82 11.64 2.04
C ALA A 75 4.24 13.04 1.81
N VAL A 76 3.87 13.37 0.56
CA VAL A 76 3.30 14.68 0.18
C VAL A 76 1.92 14.45 -0.41
N GLY A 77 0.89 15.00 0.24
CA GLY A 77 -0.49 14.88 -0.25
C GLY A 77 -1.04 13.46 -0.17
N GLY A 78 -0.45 12.60 0.66
CA GLY A 78 -0.90 11.23 0.84
C GLY A 78 -2.18 11.13 1.67
N ASN A 79 -2.72 9.93 1.71
CA ASN A 79 -3.92 9.60 2.48
C ASN A 79 -3.69 8.33 3.30
N ILE A 80 -4.76 7.72 3.80
CA ILE A 80 -4.68 6.48 4.58
C ILE A 80 -4.01 5.34 3.81
N GLY A 81 -4.06 5.36 2.47
CA GLY A 81 -3.45 4.32 1.61
C GLY A 81 -1.97 4.10 1.87
N ARG A 82 -1.24 5.13 2.29
CA ARG A 82 0.20 5.01 2.60
C ARG A 82 0.50 4.10 3.77
N TYR A 83 -0.48 3.82 4.62
CA TYR A 83 -0.31 2.95 5.79
C TYR A 83 -0.67 1.48 5.51
N VAL A 84 -1.13 1.16 4.31
CA VAL A 84 -1.39 -0.23 3.93
C VAL A 84 -0.06 -0.95 3.83
N ASN A 85 0.14 -1.96 4.65
CA ASN A 85 1.42 -2.66 4.77
C ASN A 85 1.61 -3.73 3.70
N HIS A 86 2.86 -4.15 3.53
CA HIS A 86 3.22 -5.27 2.68
C HIS A 86 2.90 -6.60 3.35
N ALA A 87 2.43 -7.56 2.56
CA ALA A 87 2.43 -8.96 2.94
C ALA A 87 2.78 -9.82 1.72
N CYS A 88 3.45 -10.96 1.98
CA CYS A 88 3.83 -11.89 0.92
C CYS A 88 2.62 -12.68 0.39
N HIS A 89 1.57 -12.83 1.21
CA HIS A 89 0.30 -13.45 0.85
C HIS A 89 -0.83 -12.45 1.14
N PRO A 90 -0.95 -11.41 0.31
CA PRO A 90 -1.83 -10.28 0.61
C PRO A 90 -3.28 -10.58 0.29
N ASN A 91 -4.18 -9.76 0.84
CA ASN A 91 -5.60 -9.79 0.53
C ASN A 91 -6.03 -8.69 -0.44
N CYS A 92 -5.09 -7.87 -0.90
CA CYS A 92 -5.34 -6.84 -1.89
C CYS A 92 -4.33 -6.92 -3.02
N TYR A 93 -4.66 -6.29 -4.12
CA TYR A 93 -3.75 -6.12 -5.25
C TYR A 93 -3.85 -4.68 -5.78
N ILE A 94 -2.92 -4.32 -6.63
CA ILE A 94 -2.81 -2.97 -7.19
C ILE A 94 -3.30 -2.97 -8.64
N ASP A 95 -4.12 -1.98 -8.97
CA ASP A 95 -4.50 -1.68 -10.35
C ASP A 95 -4.17 -0.20 -10.62
N ILE A 96 -3.40 0.05 -11.66
CA ILE A 96 -2.99 1.40 -12.05
C ILE A 96 -3.74 1.78 -13.32
N VAL A 97 -4.54 2.84 -13.21
CA VAL A 97 -5.27 3.40 -14.35
C VAL A 97 -4.67 4.77 -14.63
N LYS A 98 -3.92 4.89 -15.72
CA LYS A 98 -3.11 6.09 -16.02
C LYS A 98 -2.12 6.33 -14.87
N HIS A 99 -2.30 7.38 -14.10
CA HIS A 99 -1.43 7.68 -12.95
C HIS A 99 -2.14 7.49 -11.61
N THR A 100 -3.34 6.90 -11.61
CA THR A 100 -4.11 6.61 -10.40
C THR A 100 -3.82 5.19 -9.95
N ILE A 101 -3.43 5.02 -8.70
CA ILE A 101 -3.08 3.73 -8.11
C ILE A 101 -4.21 3.31 -7.18
N TRP A 102 -4.88 2.21 -7.52
CA TRP A 102 -5.97 1.66 -6.72
C TRP A 102 -5.54 0.43 -5.95
N ILE A 103 -5.92 0.37 -4.67
CA ILE A 103 -5.78 -0.83 -3.83
C ILE A 103 -7.13 -1.53 -3.84
N ILE A 104 -7.16 -2.77 -4.34
CA ILE A 104 -8.38 -3.50 -4.64
C ILE A 104 -8.39 -4.82 -3.87
N ALA A 105 -9.55 -5.20 -3.32
CA ALA A 105 -9.70 -6.49 -2.64
C ALA A 105 -9.54 -7.65 -3.65
N SER A 106 -8.58 -8.54 -3.39
CA SER A 106 -8.36 -9.73 -4.24
C SER A 106 -9.27 -10.91 -3.86
N ARG A 107 -9.91 -10.82 -2.71
CA ARG A 107 -10.90 -11.76 -2.20
C ARG A 107 -11.84 -11.02 -1.27
N ARG A 108 -12.87 -11.70 -0.77
CA ARG A 108 -13.70 -11.14 0.31
C ARG A 108 -12.83 -11.00 1.56
N ILE A 109 -12.92 -9.85 2.21
CA ILE A 109 -12.15 -9.52 3.41
C ILE A 109 -13.11 -9.36 4.57
N LYS A 110 -12.81 -10.02 5.69
CA LYS A 110 -13.64 -9.95 6.89
C LYS A 110 -13.36 -8.68 7.67
N LYS A 111 -14.37 -8.18 8.37
CA LYS A 111 -14.19 -7.10 9.33
C LYS A 111 -13.06 -7.43 10.29
N GLY A 112 -12.16 -6.48 10.48
CA GLY A 112 -11.01 -6.61 11.39
C GLY A 112 -9.73 -7.15 10.76
N GLU A 113 -9.78 -7.67 9.52
CA GLU A 113 -8.55 -8.08 8.83
C GLU A 113 -7.71 -6.86 8.44
N GLU A 114 -6.40 -6.97 8.56
CA GLU A 114 -5.48 -5.95 8.06
C GLU A 114 -5.42 -6.03 6.54
N LEU A 115 -5.55 -4.88 5.89
CA LEU A 115 -5.39 -4.77 4.44
C LEU A 115 -3.92 -4.76 4.08
N THR A 116 -3.54 -5.59 3.11
CA THR A 116 -2.15 -5.73 2.68
C THR A 116 -2.07 -5.92 1.17
N TYR A 117 -0.96 -5.52 0.58
CA TYR A 117 -0.64 -5.86 -0.81
C TYR A 117 0.86 -6.15 -0.93
N ASP A 118 1.26 -6.84 -1.98
CA ASP A 118 2.68 -7.08 -2.25
C ASP A 118 3.27 -5.81 -2.84
N TYR A 119 4.26 -5.23 -2.16
CA TYR A 119 4.95 -4.04 -2.62
C TYR A 119 5.77 -4.29 -3.88
N ASN A 120 6.04 -5.56 -4.18
CA ASN A 120 6.80 -5.98 -5.36
C ASN A 120 8.17 -5.31 -5.42
N THR A 121 8.83 -5.20 -4.27
CA THR A 121 10.18 -4.63 -4.17
C THR A 121 11.24 -5.69 -4.42
N ASP A 122 12.45 -5.25 -4.77
CA ASP A 122 13.58 -6.15 -5.02
C ASP A 122 14.36 -6.53 -3.76
N GLY A 123 14.00 -5.93 -2.61
CA GLY A 123 14.67 -6.19 -1.33
C GLY A 123 16.03 -5.50 -1.17
N VAL A 124 16.44 -4.67 -2.12
CA VAL A 124 17.74 -3.97 -2.07
C VAL A 124 17.81 -3.01 -0.89
N ALA A 125 16.69 -2.43 -0.49
CA ALA A 125 16.63 -1.56 0.68
C ALA A 125 16.96 -2.28 1.99
N GLY A 126 16.86 -3.60 2.03
CA GLY A 126 17.19 -4.41 3.19
C GLY A 126 16.20 -4.32 4.34
N ILE A 127 14.99 -3.83 4.08
CA ILE A 127 13.94 -3.73 5.11
C ILE A 127 13.36 -5.12 5.33
N LYS A 128 13.37 -5.59 6.57
CA LYS A 128 12.87 -6.92 6.93
C LYS A 128 11.35 -6.95 6.81
N CYS A 129 10.84 -7.90 6.03
CA CYS A 129 9.40 -8.17 5.97
C CYS A 129 8.92 -8.78 7.30
N ARG A 130 7.82 -8.26 7.83
CA ARG A 130 7.23 -8.71 9.10
C ARG A 130 5.78 -9.15 8.91
N CYS A 131 5.41 -9.58 7.70
CA CYS A 131 4.04 -10.00 7.42
C CYS A 131 3.62 -11.23 8.25
N ARG A 132 4.58 -12.01 8.73
CA ARG A 132 4.40 -13.13 9.64
C ARG A 132 5.69 -13.36 10.43
N PRO A 133 5.63 -14.01 11.61
CA PRO A 133 6.79 -14.14 12.51
C PRO A 133 8.03 -14.79 11.91
N ARG A 134 7.84 -15.70 10.94
CA ARG A 134 8.96 -16.44 10.33
C ARG A 134 9.28 -16.00 8.91
N CYS A 135 8.74 -14.87 8.47
CA CYS A 135 9.06 -14.37 7.14
C CYS A 135 10.51 -13.86 7.11
N ARG A 136 11.28 -14.32 6.12
CA ARG A 136 12.68 -13.95 5.94
C ARG A 136 12.90 -13.05 4.72
N ARG A 137 11.83 -12.67 4.02
CA ARG A 137 11.93 -11.82 2.85
C ARG A 137 12.38 -10.42 3.24
N LEU A 138 13.18 -9.81 2.36
CA LEU A 138 13.51 -8.38 2.42
C LEU A 138 12.65 -7.64 1.42
N ILE A 139 12.23 -6.43 1.77
CA ILE A 139 11.41 -5.56 0.93
C ILE A 139 12.03 -4.19 0.79
#